data_45a95031463a54426a5650ce57109ea1
#
_entry.id   45a95031463a54426a5650ce57109ea1
#
_cell.length_a   1.000
_cell.length_b   1.000
_cell.length_c   1.000
_cell.angle_alpha   90.00
_cell.angle_beta   90.00
_cell.angle_gamma   90.00
#
_symmetry.space_group_name_H-M   'P 1'
#
loop_
_entity.id
_entity.type
_entity.pdbx_description
1 polymer ?
#
loop_
_entity_poly.entity_id
_entity_poly.type
_entity_poly.pdbx_seq_one_letter_code
_entity_poly.pdbx_strand_id
1 'polypeptide(L)'
;MLQEWKAMEKPEEEEIRARLAAAKEKLAKQQLLIKEQKIPVLVLMEGWGTAGKGSVIGQVIQNIDPRFFKVESMGEKSEEECRKPFLYRYFRRIPEEGKFVFLDSGWMDEIVKDELHGKLSDEDYAKRIESVRRFERQLTDNGYLVMKFFLHIPEKEQAKRIGHLEHEKDTVWRVSKNDLWQNRHYEKCEEAFSSYMKNTNMPSAPWYIIDAKSRKWTELQVLETLTQGIEIALSNQKLAVPLLQNVFPLVQMPLLSEVPLDKEIETDEYRKELKELQNRLGELHNRLYRKKVPVIIAYEGWDAAGKGGNIKRIAGALD
;
A
#
# COMPACT_ATOMS: atom_id res chain seq x y z
N MET A 1 -4.14 -13.38 -16.11
CA MET A 1 -5.29 -12.74 -15.46
C MET A 1 -5.96 -11.74 -16.41
N LEU A 2 -5.27 -10.72 -16.93
CA LEU A 2 -5.85 -9.80 -17.93
C LEU A 2 -6.18 -10.49 -19.26
N GLN A 3 -5.32 -11.35 -19.76
CA GLN A 3 -5.52 -12.09 -21.02
C GLN A 3 -6.76 -13.02 -21.02
N GLU A 4 -7.17 -13.50 -19.86
CA GLU A 4 -8.33 -14.38 -19.68
C GLU A 4 -9.60 -13.60 -19.26
N TRP A 5 -9.40 -12.34 -18.87
CA TRP A 5 -10.49 -11.49 -18.42
C TRP A 5 -11.37 -11.06 -19.58
N LYS A 6 -12.66 -11.19 -19.39
CA LYS A 6 -13.66 -10.75 -20.37
C LYS A 6 -14.44 -9.59 -19.77
N ALA A 7 -14.50 -8.49 -20.52
CA ALA A 7 -15.34 -7.36 -20.14
C ALA A 7 -16.82 -7.83 -20.05
N MET A 8 -17.50 -7.35 -19.03
CA MET A 8 -18.94 -7.51 -18.93
C MET A 8 -19.62 -6.76 -20.09
N GLU A 9 -20.75 -7.27 -20.55
CA GLU A 9 -21.55 -6.57 -21.52
C GLU A 9 -22.02 -5.23 -20.95
N LYS A 10 -21.81 -4.17 -21.71
CA LYS A 10 -22.20 -2.82 -21.31
C LYS A 10 -23.71 -2.69 -21.46
N PRO A 11 -24.46 -2.35 -20.39
CA PRO A 11 -25.90 -2.10 -20.49
C PRO A 11 -26.22 -0.85 -21.32
N GLU A 12 -27.50 -0.69 -21.67
CA GLU A 12 -28.01 0.51 -22.32
C GLU A 12 -27.82 1.75 -21.44
N GLU A 13 -27.67 2.92 -22.07
CA GLU A 13 -27.37 4.16 -21.36
C GLU A 13 -28.41 4.56 -20.31
N GLU A 14 -29.67 4.24 -20.55
CA GLU A 14 -30.76 4.53 -19.62
C GLU A 14 -30.63 3.66 -18.35
N GLU A 15 -30.36 2.37 -18.53
CA GLU A 15 -30.09 1.45 -17.42
C GLU A 15 -28.87 1.90 -16.63
N ILE A 16 -27.77 2.27 -17.30
CA ILE A 16 -26.56 2.79 -16.63
C ILE A 16 -26.90 4.03 -15.78
N ARG A 17 -27.73 4.94 -16.27
CA ARG A 17 -28.13 6.15 -15.51
C ARG A 17 -28.94 5.80 -14.27
N ALA A 18 -29.91 4.89 -14.39
CA ALA A 18 -30.74 4.46 -13.28
C ALA A 18 -29.90 3.74 -12.19
N ARG A 19 -29.03 2.81 -12.59
CA ARG A 19 -28.13 2.08 -11.69
C ARG A 19 -27.10 3.01 -11.03
N LEU A 20 -26.55 4.00 -11.76
CA LEU A 20 -25.66 5.00 -11.19
C LEU A 20 -26.34 5.80 -10.08
N ALA A 21 -27.57 6.26 -10.31
CA ALA A 21 -28.33 6.98 -9.29
C ALA A 21 -28.52 6.16 -8.03
N ALA A 22 -28.92 4.89 -8.18
CA ALA A 22 -29.11 3.96 -7.09
C ALA A 22 -27.79 3.66 -6.32
N ALA A 23 -26.69 3.45 -7.06
CA ALA A 23 -25.39 3.17 -6.43
C ALA A 23 -24.86 4.40 -5.67
N LYS A 24 -25.04 5.60 -6.18
CA LYS A 24 -24.68 6.87 -5.52
C LYS A 24 -25.47 7.06 -4.22
N GLU A 25 -26.79 6.86 -4.27
CA GLU A 25 -27.63 6.93 -3.08
C GLU A 25 -27.21 5.87 -2.03
N LYS A 26 -26.92 4.66 -2.48
CA LYS A 26 -26.44 3.57 -1.62
C LYS A 26 -25.13 3.96 -0.92
N LEU A 27 -24.14 4.48 -1.66
CA LEU A 27 -22.87 4.93 -1.09
C LEU A 27 -23.06 6.06 -0.08
N ALA A 28 -23.92 7.03 -0.39
CA ALA A 28 -24.22 8.13 0.52
C ALA A 28 -24.84 7.67 1.85
N LYS A 29 -25.63 6.61 1.84
CA LYS A 29 -26.16 5.97 3.07
C LYS A 29 -25.09 5.16 3.79
N GLN A 30 -24.31 4.38 3.04
CA GLN A 30 -23.28 3.49 3.61
C GLN A 30 -22.14 4.26 4.30
N GLN A 31 -21.77 5.45 3.84
CA GLN A 31 -20.73 6.25 4.50
C GLN A 31 -21.06 6.54 5.96
N LEU A 32 -22.35 6.74 6.28
CA LEU A 32 -22.78 6.98 7.68
C LEU A 32 -22.59 5.74 8.55
N LEU A 33 -22.90 4.56 8.01
CA LEU A 33 -22.68 3.28 8.67
C LEU A 33 -21.19 2.95 8.83
N ILE A 34 -20.39 3.24 7.83
CA ILE A 34 -18.92 3.12 7.89
C ILE A 34 -18.35 3.97 9.02
N LYS A 35 -18.83 5.21 9.16
CA LYS A 35 -18.45 6.10 10.27
C LYS A 35 -18.88 5.54 11.61
N GLU A 36 -20.14 5.10 11.74
CA GLU A 36 -20.71 4.59 12.99
C GLU A 36 -20.00 3.32 13.46
N GLN A 37 -19.74 2.38 12.54
CA GLN A 37 -19.03 1.13 12.82
C GLN A 37 -17.51 1.27 12.83
N LYS A 38 -16.98 2.48 12.59
CA LYS A 38 -15.55 2.79 12.59
C LYS A 38 -14.71 1.96 11.63
N ILE A 39 -15.28 1.55 10.50
CA ILE A 39 -14.56 0.74 9.50
C ILE A 39 -13.68 1.65 8.64
N PRO A 40 -12.34 1.50 8.65
CA PRO A 40 -11.48 2.24 7.73
C PRO A 40 -11.54 1.61 6.33
N VAL A 41 -11.74 2.44 5.29
CA VAL A 41 -11.87 1.98 3.90
C VAL A 41 -10.71 2.51 3.06
N LEU A 42 -9.88 1.61 2.55
CA LEU A 42 -8.78 1.90 1.65
C LEU A 42 -9.12 1.45 0.24
N VAL A 43 -9.21 2.40 -0.67
CA VAL A 43 -9.48 2.14 -2.09
C VAL A 43 -8.22 2.40 -2.90
N LEU A 44 -7.66 1.36 -3.49
CA LEU A 44 -6.52 1.44 -4.39
C LEU A 44 -7.03 1.46 -5.83
N MET A 45 -6.73 2.54 -6.55
CA MET A 45 -7.09 2.71 -7.95
C MET A 45 -5.85 2.59 -8.84
N GLU A 46 -5.70 1.45 -9.48
CA GLU A 46 -4.59 1.14 -10.37
C GLU A 46 -5.05 0.99 -11.81
N GLY A 47 -4.14 0.80 -12.73
CA GLY A 47 -4.46 0.57 -14.14
C GLY A 47 -3.58 1.36 -15.09
N TRP A 48 -3.94 1.26 -16.36
CA TRP A 48 -3.19 1.89 -17.44
C TRP A 48 -3.09 3.41 -17.30
N GLY A 49 -2.00 3.96 -17.78
CA GLY A 49 -1.92 5.40 -18.03
C GLY A 49 -3.09 5.85 -18.90
N THR A 50 -3.64 7.01 -18.62
CA THR A 50 -4.83 7.57 -19.31
C THR A 50 -6.12 6.76 -19.19
N ALA A 51 -6.18 5.70 -18.38
CA ALA A 51 -7.42 4.93 -18.14
C ALA A 51 -8.50 5.73 -17.40
N GLY A 52 -8.16 6.87 -16.79
CA GLY A 52 -9.11 7.76 -16.15
C GLY A 52 -9.26 7.56 -14.64
N LYS A 53 -8.26 7.04 -13.96
CA LYS A 53 -8.24 6.79 -12.50
C LYS A 53 -8.73 7.98 -11.68
N GLY A 54 -8.06 9.12 -11.81
CA GLY A 54 -8.45 10.34 -11.08
C GLY A 54 -9.85 10.84 -11.42
N SER A 55 -10.31 10.65 -12.69
CA SER A 55 -11.68 11.01 -13.08
C SER A 55 -12.73 10.15 -12.37
N VAL A 56 -12.49 8.84 -12.25
CA VAL A 56 -13.41 7.92 -11.56
C VAL A 56 -13.40 8.20 -10.05
N ILE A 57 -12.23 8.40 -9.45
CA ILE A 57 -12.13 8.81 -8.05
C ILE A 57 -12.95 10.07 -7.82
N GLY A 58 -12.78 11.10 -8.69
CA GLY A 58 -13.52 12.36 -8.60
C GLY A 58 -15.05 12.18 -8.66
N GLN A 59 -15.56 11.22 -9.44
CA GLN A 59 -17.00 10.91 -9.48
C GLN A 59 -17.49 10.18 -8.21
N VAL A 60 -16.70 9.23 -7.72
CA VAL A 60 -17.05 8.44 -6.52
C VAL A 60 -17.13 9.34 -5.28
N ILE A 61 -16.11 10.18 -5.06
CA ILE A 61 -16.02 11.01 -3.84
C ILE A 61 -17.09 12.09 -3.77
N GLN A 62 -17.73 12.50 -4.87
CA GLN A 62 -18.86 13.42 -4.86
C GLN A 62 -20.05 12.92 -4.04
N ASN A 63 -20.10 11.62 -3.74
CA ASN A 63 -21.16 11.00 -2.97
C ASN A 63 -20.75 10.70 -1.52
N ILE A 64 -19.59 11.20 -1.09
CA ILE A 64 -19.05 11.05 0.26
C ILE A 64 -18.83 12.44 0.84
N ASP A 65 -19.20 12.65 2.09
CA ASP A 65 -18.94 13.92 2.78
C ASP A 65 -17.41 14.19 2.82
N PRO A 66 -16.96 15.39 2.40
CA PRO A 66 -15.53 15.73 2.31
C PRO A 66 -14.74 15.55 3.62
N ARG A 67 -15.41 15.53 4.76
CA ARG A 67 -14.77 15.31 6.07
C ARG A 67 -14.33 13.85 6.29
N PHE A 68 -14.88 12.93 5.50
CA PHE A 68 -14.67 11.47 5.70
C PHE A 68 -13.83 10.81 4.61
N PHE A 69 -13.31 11.55 3.66
CA PHE A 69 -12.38 10.98 2.69
C PHE A 69 -11.12 11.83 2.51
N LYS A 70 -10.08 11.17 2.02
CA LYS A 70 -8.88 11.79 1.45
C LYS A 70 -8.57 11.14 0.10
N VAL A 71 -8.03 11.92 -0.81
CA VAL A 71 -7.46 11.41 -2.07
C VAL A 71 -5.96 11.68 -2.03
N GLU A 72 -5.19 10.63 -2.17
CA GLU A 72 -3.74 10.66 -2.15
C GLU A 72 -3.21 10.24 -3.52
N SER A 73 -2.52 11.15 -4.20
CA SER A 73 -1.80 10.86 -5.43
C SER A 73 -0.33 10.63 -5.10
N MET A 74 0.20 9.49 -5.51
CA MET A 74 1.57 9.11 -5.19
C MET A 74 2.54 9.70 -6.23
N GLY A 75 3.10 10.87 -5.92
CA GLY A 75 4.16 11.50 -6.71
C GLY A 75 5.53 10.82 -6.54
N GLU A 76 6.59 11.50 -7.01
CA GLU A 76 7.97 11.06 -6.79
C GLU A 76 8.28 10.93 -5.30
N LYS A 77 9.19 10.00 -4.98
CA LYS A 77 9.62 9.79 -3.58
C LYS A 77 10.42 10.99 -3.08
N SER A 78 10.12 11.43 -1.88
CA SER A 78 10.97 12.39 -1.18
C SER A 78 12.30 11.72 -0.78
N GLU A 79 13.30 12.54 -0.43
CA GLU A 79 14.59 12.03 0.05
C GLU A 79 14.42 11.17 1.32
N GLU A 80 13.51 11.54 2.21
CA GLU A 80 13.16 10.75 3.38
C GLU A 80 12.55 9.40 2.99
N GLU A 81 11.58 9.39 2.07
CA GLU A 81 10.92 8.16 1.61
C GLU A 81 11.91 7.20 0.92
N CYS A 82 12.93 7.73 0.23
CA CYS A 82 13.99 6.91 -0.37
C CYS A 82 14.87 6.18 0.66
N ARG A 83 14.96 6.70 1.89
CA ARG A 83 15.75 6.13 3.00
C ARG A 83 14.94 5.19 3.89
N LYS A 84 13.64 5.04 3.65
CA LYS A 84 12.72 4.22 4.42
C LYS A 84 12.29 2.97 3.62
N PRO A 85 11.76 1.92 4.28
CA PRO A 85 11.16 0.80 3.57
C PRO A 85 10.10 1.28 2.58
N PHE A 86 9.97 0.63 1.41
CA PHE A 86 9.13 1.12 0.32
C PHE A 86 7.65 1.32 0.71
N LEU A 87 7.11 0.51 1.62
CA LEU A 87 5.73 0.65 2.10
C LEU A 87 5.53 1.79 3.12
N TYR A 88 6.59 2.41 3.62
CA TYR A 88 6.51 3.49 4.60
C TYR A 88 5.60 4.62 4.16
N ARG A 89 5.74 5.06 2.90
CA ARG A 89 4.93 6.14 2.33
C ARG A 89 3.45 5.81 2.28
N TYR A 90 3.09 4.55 2.11
CA TYR A 90 1.71 4.07 2.06
C TYR A 90 1.15 3.91 3.46
N PHE A 91 1.94 3.40 4.43
CA PHE A 91 1.53 3.32 5.83
C PHE A 91 1.12 4.67 6.41
N ARG A 92 1.80 5.73 6.03
CA ARG A 92 1.46 7.09 6.48
C ARG A 92 0.14 7.62 5.90
N ARG A 93 -0.42 6.94 4.93
CA ARG A 93 -1.61 7.39 4.18
C ARG A 93 -2.80 6.44 4.32
N ILE A 94 -2.74 5.45 5.21
CA ILE A 94 -3.89 4.59 5.51
C ILE A 94 -5.02 5.42 6.17
N PRO A 95 -6.29 5.03 5.95
CA PRO A 95 -7.41 5.74 6.56
C PRO A 95 -7.47 5.57 8.07
N GLU A 96 -7.95 6.59 8.76
CA GLU A 96 -8.42 6.50 10.12
C GLU A 96 -9.75 5.73 10.18
N GLU A 97 -10.12 5.26 11.37
CA GLU A 97 -11.43 4.62 11.63
C GLU A 97 -12.59 5.45 11.09
N GLY A 98 -13.50 4.81 10.37
CA GLY A 98 -14.70 5.43 9.80
C GLY A 98 -14.44 6.39 8.63
N LYS A 99 -13.24 6.39 8.06
CA LYS A 99 -12.87 7.25 6.93
C LYS A 99 -12.45 6.45 5.70
N PHE A 100 -12.49 7.12 4.55
CA PHE A 100 -12.04 6.60 3.27
C PHE A 100 -10.70 7.24 2.88
N VAL A 101 -9.81 6.44 2.30
CA VAL A 101 -8.66 6.94 1.53
C VAL A 101 -8.70 6.34 0.15
N PHE A 102 -8.61 7.18 -0.87
CA PHE A 102 -8.46 6.79 -2.27
C PHE A 102 -7.01 7.04 -2.69
N LEU A 103 -6.30 5.99 -3.08
CA LEU A 103 -4.97 6.11 -3.65
C LEU A 103 -5.09 6.14 -5.18
N ASP A 104 -4.72 7.26 -5.80
CA ASP A 104 -4.57 7.37 -7.25
C ASP A 104 -3.17 6.89 -7.62
N SER A 105 -3.09 5.66 -8.05
CA SER A 105 -1.91 4.81 -8.14
C SER A 105 -1.28 4.54 -6.75
N GLY A 106 -0.69 3.40 -6.59
CA GLY A 106 -0.14 2.98 -5.30
C GLY A 106 1.06 2.07 -5.47
N TRP A 107 1.14 1.07 -4.64
CA TRP A 107 2.28 0.15 -4.58
C TRP A 107 2.40 -0.77 -5.79
N MET A 108 1.31 -1.07 -6.52
CA MET A 108 1.38 -1.82 -7.76
C MET A 108 2.13 -1.02 -8.83
N ASP A 109 1.73 0.22 -9.09
CA ASP A 109 2.37 1.09 -10.10
C ASP A 109 3.88 1.22 -9.84
N GLU A 110 4.26 1.43 -8.57
CA GLU A 110 5.67 1.54 -8.18
C GLU A 110 6.46 0.26 -8.45
N ILE A 111 5.94 -0.90 -8.03
CA ILE A 111 6.65 -2.19 -8.15
C ILE A 111 6.76 -2.61 -9.60
N VAL A 112 5.65 -2.56 -10.34
CA VAL A 112 5.63 -2.97 -11.75
C VAL A 112 6.48 -2.06 -12.61
N LYS A 113 6.47 -0.75 -12.34
CA LYS A 113 7.33 0.21 -13.03
C LYS A 113 8.81 -0.05 -12.77
N ASP A 114 9.19 -0.32 -11.51
CA ASP A 114 10.58 -0.61 -11.15
C ASP A 114 11.04 -1.95 -11.76
N GLU A 115 10.17 -2.97 -11.83
CA GLU A 115 10.42 -4.25 -12.50
C GLU A 115 10.63 -4.04 -14.02
N LEU A 116 9.68 -3.39 -14.68
CA LEU A 116 9.71 -3.18 -16.14
C LEU A 116 10.94 -2.38 -16.61
N HIS A 117 11.44 -1.49 -15.75
CA HIS A 117 12.65 -0.71 -16.04
C HIS A 117 13.94 -1.34 -15.51
N GLY A 118 13.91 -2.60 -15.05
CA GLY A 118 15.09 -3.35 -14.62
C GLY A 118 15.74 -2.81 -13.33
N LYS A 119 14.98 -2.13 -12.49
CA LYS A 119 15.47 -1.60 -11.21
C LYS A 119 15.32 -2.61 -10.06
N LEU A 120 14.59 -3.68 -10.27
CA LEU A 120 14.40 -4.78 -9.32
C LEU A 120 15.00 -6.06 -9.90
N SER A 121 15.73 -6.80 -9.09
CA SER A 121 16.05 -8.20 -9.36
C SER A 121 14.80 -9.07 -9.11
N ASP A 122 14.77 -10.28 -9.66
CA ASP A 122 13.67 -11.23 -9.42
C ASP A 122 13.50 -11.52 -7.91
N GLU A 123 14.61 -11.60 -7.18
CA GLU A 123 14.60 -11.79 -5.72
C GLU A 123 13.98 -10.59 -5.00
N ASP A 124 14.35 -9.37 -5.38
CA ASP A 124 13.79 -8.16 -4.76
C ASP A 124 12.34 -7.95 -5.14
N TYR A 125 11.94 -8.30 -6.36
CA TYR A 125 10.53 -8.33 -6.78
C TYR A 125 9.72 -9.28 -5.88
N ALA A 126 10.19 -10.51 -5.70
CA ALA A 126 9.52 -11.49 -4.84
C ALA A 126 9.40 -11.00 -3.39
N LYS A 127 10.45 -10.37 -2.84
CA LYS A 127 10.42 -9.76 -1.51
C LYS A 127 9.38 -8.63 -1.41
N ARG A 128 9.25 -7.81 -2.46
CA ARG A 128 8.24 -6.73 -2.49
C ARG A 128 6.83 -7.28 -2.56
N ILE A 129 6.57 -8.29 -3.37
CA ILE A 129 5.28 -8.99 -3.42
C ILE A 129 4.89 -9.53 -2.05
N GLU A 130 5.81 -10.21 -1.38
CA GLU A 130 5.56 -10.74 -0.04
C GLU A 130 5.30 -9.62 0.98
N SER A 131 6.04 -8.52 0.90
CA SER A 131 5.82 -7.35 1.76
C SER A 131 4.43 -6.75 1.56
N VAL A 132 3.96 -6.65 0.31
CA VAL A 132 2.60 -6.18 -0.01
C VAL A 132 1.54 -7.11 0.58
N ARG A 133 1.69 -8.43 0.39
CA ARG A 133 0.75 -9.42 0.93
C ARG A 133 0.64 -9.32 2.45
N ARG A 134 1.77 -9.14 3.15
CA ARG A 134 1.79 -8.95 4.61
C ARG A 134 1.15 -7.63 5.02
N PHE A 135 1.41 -6.56 4.28
CA PHE A 135 0.83 -5.25 4.53
C PHE A 135 -0.69 -5.27 4.37
N GLU A 136 -1.20 -5.75 3.25
CA GLU A 136 -2.63 -5.88 3.00
C GLU A 136 -3.29 -6.80 4.04
N ARG A 137 -2.62 -7.91 4.42
CA ARG A 137 -3.10 -8.80 5.47
C ARG A 137 -3.15 -8.11 6.83
N GLN A 138 -2.12 -7.35 7.20
CA GLN A 138 -2.10 -6.59 8.45
C GLN A 138 -3.27 -5.60 8.50
N LEU A 139 -3.57 -4.92 7.41
CA LEU A 139 -4.72 -4.01 7.34
C LEU A 139 -6.04 -4.76 7.53
N THR A 140 -6.26 -5.82 6.76
CA THR A 140 -7.53 -6.58 6.82
C THR A 140 -7.74 -7.28 8.16
N ASP A 141 -6.68 -7.78 8.81
CA ASP A 141 -6.74 -8.35 10.16
C ASP A 141 -7.10 -7.30 11.23
N ASN A 142 -6.80 -6.02 10.97
CA ASN A 142 -7.18 -4.88 11.82
C ASN A 142 -8.51 -4.23 11.39
N GLY A 143 -9.33 -4.92 10.63
CA GLY A 143 -10.70 -4.48 10.28
C GLY A 143 -10.79 -3.50 9.12
N TYR A 144 -9.70 -3.26 8.37
CA TYR A 144 -9.76 -2.43 7.18
C TYR A 144 -10.49 -3.14 6.05
N LEU A 145 -11.36 -2.41 5.35
CA LEU A 145 -11.84 -2.80 4.03
C LEU A 145 -10.84 -2.30 2.98
N VAL A 146 -10.14 -3.22 2.33
CA VAL A 146 -9.18 -2.92 1.26
C VAL A 146 -9.78 -3.33 -0.08
N MET A 147 -10.04 -2.34 -0.94
CA MET A 147 -10.62 -2.52 -2.28
C MET A 147 -9.59 -2.16 -3.34
N LYS A 148 -9.24 -3.11 -4.22
CA LYS A 148 -8.22 -2.91 -5.26
C LYS A 148 -8.86 -2.96 -6.64
N PHE A 149 -8.86 -1.83 -7.34
CA PHE A 149 -9.39 -1.70 -8.68
C PHE A 149 -8.28 -1.59 -9.71
N PHE A 150 -8.40 -2.30 -10.81
CA PHE A 150 -7.52 -2.16 -11.97
C PHE A 150 -8.33 -1.69 -13.18
N LEU A 151 -8.11 -0.46 -13.62
CA LEU A 151 -8.78 0.12 -14.78
C LEU A 151 -8.09 -0.35 -16.06
N HIS A 152 -8.77 -1.23 -16.79
CA HIS A 152 -8.25 -1.82 -18.02
C HIS A 152 -8.82 -1.12 -19.25
N ILE A 153 -7.93 -0.73 -20.18
CA ILE A 153 -8.25 -0.23 -21.52
C ILE A 153 -7.38 -0.93 -22.54
N PRO A 154 -7.88 -1.28 -23.74
CA PRO A 154 -7.08 -1.84 -24.80
C PRO A 154 -6.02 -0.83 -25.33
N GLU A 155 -4.95 -1.35 -25.93
CA GLU A 155 -3.85 -0.58 -26.49
C GLU A 155 -4.33 0.56 -27.41
N LYS A 156 -5.22 0.25 -28.35
CA LYS A 156 -5.77 1.23 -29.29
C LYS A 156 -6.53 2.35 -28.59
N GLU A 157 -7.26 2.05 -27.54
CA GLU A 157 -7.99 3.05 -26.75
C GLU A 157 -7.01 3.91 -25.94
N GLN A 158 -5.95 3.32 -25.38
CA GLN A 158 -4.90 4.06 -24.70
C GLN A 158 -4.20 5.03 -25.66
N ALA A 159 -3.79 4.56 -26.85
CA ALA A 159 -3.16 5.39 -27.87
C ALA A 159 -4.07 6.56 -28.31
N LYS A 160 -5.36 6.28 -28.51
CA LYS A 160 -6.34 7.31 -28.85
C LYS A 160 -6.46 8.40 -27.77
N ARG A 161 -6.50 8.00 -26.50
CA ARG A 161 -6.58 8.94 -25.36
C ARG A 161 -5.32 9.77 -25.21
N ILE A 162 -4.16 9.13 -25.34
CA ILE A 162 -2.87 9.83 -25.35
C ILE A 162 -2.85 10.89 -26.45
N GLY A 163 -3.16 10.51 -27.69
CA GLY A 163 -3.18 11.45 -28.82
C GLY A 163 -4.15 12.61 -28.63
N HIS A 164 -5.33 12.37 -28.04
CA HIS A 164 -6.27 13.44 -27.73
C HIS A 164 -5.72 14.41 -26.68
N LEU A 165 -5.09 13.89 -25.61
CA LEU A 165 -4.51 14.72 -24.55
C LEU A 165 -3.29 15.51 -25.02
N GLU A 166 -2.47 14.96 -25.94
CA GLU A 166 -1.30 15.63 -26.51
C GLU A 166 -1.69 16.74 -27.50
N HIS A 167 -2.85 16.61 -28.14
CA HIS A 167 -3.30 17.60 -29.14
C HIS A 167 -3.72 18.94 -28.51
N GLU A 168 -4.17 18.93 -27.26
CA GLU A 168 -4.66 20.12 -26.56
C GLU A 168 -3.60 20.68 -25.60
N LYS A 169 -3.27 21.97 -25.73
CA LYS A 169 -2.25 22.65 -24.90
C LYS A 169 -2.52 22.56 -23.41
N ASP A 170 -3.80 22.56 -23.01
CA ASP A 170 -4.22 22.57 -21.61
C ASP A 170 -4.18 21.16 -20.98
N THR A 171 -4.01 20.10 -21.77
CA THR A 171 -4.02 18.71 -21.27
C THR A 171 -2.75 17.93 -21.56
N VAL A 172 -1.85 18.45 -22.42
CA VAL A 172 -0.60 17.77 -22.78
C VAL A 172 0.27 17.38 -21.55
N TRP A 173 0.25 18.19 -20.50
CA TRP A 173 0.97 17.93 -19.26
C TRP A 173 0.48 16.69 -18.50
N ARG A 174 -0.70 16.18 -18.82
CA ARG A 174 -1.29 14.96 -18.22
C ARG A 174 -0.71 13.67 -18.77
N VAL A 175 -0.03 13.76 -19.91
CA VAL A 175 0.62 12.59 -20.53
C VAL A 175 2.05 12.51 -20.03
N SER A 176 2.34 11.47 -19.26
CA SER A 176 3.69 11.23 -18.77
C SER A 176 4.53 10.44 -19.79
N LYS A 177 5.85 10.53 -19.66
CA LYS A 177 6.76 9.68 -20.45
C LYS A 177 6.48 8.18 -20.24
N ASN A 178 5.99 7.82 -19.06
CA ASN A 178 5.62 6.45 -18.74
C ASN A 178 4.36 5.99 -19.48
N ASP A 179 3.38 6.87 -19.69
CA ASP A 179 2.17 6.53 -20.47
C ASP A 179 2.52 6.21 -21.92
N LEU A 180 3.40 7.02 -22.51
CA LEU A 180 3.93 6.77 -23.86
C LEU A 180 4.74 5.48 -23.95
N TRP A 181 5.54 5.21 -22.93
CA TRP A 181 6.33 4.00 -22.85
C TRP A 181 5.44 2.76 -22.70
N GLN A 182 4.44 2.81 -21.81
CA GLN A 182 3.45 1.75 -21.63
C GLN A 182 2.73 1.40 -22.91
N ASN A 183 2.29 2.39 -23.69
CA ASN A 183 1.60 2.13 -24.94
C ASN A 183 2.49 1.45 -25.99
N ARG A 184 3.75 1.88 -26.09
CA ARG A 184 4.72 1.26 -27.01
C ARG A 184 5.11 -0.17 -26.62
N HIS A 185 4.97 -0.53 -25.36
CA HIS A 185 5.33 -1.83 -24.81
C HIS A 185 4.12 -2.49 -24.13
N TYR A 186 2.95 -2.33 -24.76
CA TYR A 186 1.66 -2.69 -24.16
C TYR A 186 1.64 -4.15 -23.69
N GLU A 187 1.98 -5.11 -24.55
CA GLU A 187 1.99 -6.55 -24.20
C GLU A 187 2.87 -6.85 -23.00
N LYS A 188 4.08 -6.28 -22.96
CA LYS A 188 4.99 -6.45 -21.83
C LYS A 188 4.42 -5.89 -20.53
N CYS A 189 3.76 -4.74 -20.59
CA CYS A 189 3.09 -4.15 -19.43
C CYS A 189 1.88 -4.98 -19.00
N GLU A 190 1.10 -5.50 -19.94
CA GLU A 190 -0.05 -6.37 -19.66
C GLU A 190 0.36 -7.66 -18.94
N GLU A 191 1.46 -8.27 -19.36
CA GLU A 191 2.04 -9.44 -18.71
C GLU A 191 2.48 -9.12 -17.28
N ALA A 192 3.20 -8.03 -17.08
CA ALA A 192 3.67 -7.60 -15.76
C ALA A 192 2.50 -7.28 -14.82
N PHE A 193 1.49 -6.53 -15.28
CA PHE A 193 0.28 -6.27 -14.51
C PHE A 193 -0.47 -7.56 -14.16
N SER A 194 -0.61 -8.47 -15.13
CA SER A 194 -1.27 -9.76 -14.90
C SER A 194 -0.53 -10.62 -13.88
N SER A 195 0.80 -10.69 -13.97
CA SER A 195 1.66 -11.39 -13.02
C SER A 195 1.53 -10.80 -11.62
N TYR A 196 1.64 -9.47 -11.50
CA TYR A 196 1.50 -8.78 -10.22
C TYR A 196 0.15 -9.05 -9.55
N MET A 197 -0.96 -8.85 -10.29
CA MET A 197 -2.29 -9.09 -9.75
C MET A 197 -2.47 -10.56 -9.35
N LYS A 198 -2.00 -11.51 -10.15
CA LYS A 198 -2.06 -12.94 -9.81
C LYS A 198 -1.35 -13.25 -8.48
N ASN A 199 -0.18 -12.65 -8.27
CA ASN A 199 0.63 -12.87 -7.08
C ASN A 199 0.11 -12.15 -5.82
N THR A 200 -0.77 -11.15 -5.97
CA THR A 200 -1.31 -10.35 -4.87
C THR A 200 -2.83 -10.43 -4.74
N ASN A 201 -3.48 -11.34 -5.46
CA ASN A 201 -4.93 -11.51 -5.40
C ASN A 201 -5.32 -12.35 -4.18
N MET A 202 -5.54 -11.70 -3.04
CA MET A 202 -5.90 -12.37 -1.79
C MET A 202 -7.41 -12.33 -1.56
N PRO A 203 -8.03 -13.37 -0.97
CA PRO A 203 -9.45 -13.35 -0.65
C PRO A 203 -9.90 -12.19 0.23
N SER A 204 -9.02 -11.74 1.14
CA SER A 204 -9.28 -10.60 2.03
C SER A 204 -9.14 -9.23 1.35
N ALA A 205 -8.46 -9.16 0.22
CA ALA A 205 -8.23 -7.96 -0.59
C ALA A 205 -8.11 -8.35 -2.06
N PRO A 206 -9.23 -8.71 -2.73
CA PRO A 206 -9.20 -9.16 -4.12
C PRO A 206 -9.01 -8.00 -5.10
N TRP A 207 -8.53 -8.31 -6.30
CA TRP A 207 -8.47 -7.40 -7.43
C TRP A 207 -9.78 -7.41 -8.21
N TYR A 208 -10.28 -6.21 -8.52
CA TYR A 208 -11.44 -6.00 -9.38
C TYR A 208 -10.97 -5.34 -10.69
N ILE A 209 -11.05 -6.08 -11.79
CA ILE A 209 -10.69 -5.55 -13.12
C ILE A 209 -11.92 -4.86 -13.71
N ILE A 210 -11.76 -3.61 -14.09
CA ILE A 210 -12.85 -2.71 -14.54
C ILE A 210 -12.64 -2.36 -16.01
N ASP A 211 -13.66 -2.54 -16.85
CA ASP A 211 -13.65 -2.03 -18.23
C ASP A 211 -13.73 -0.50 -18.21
N ALA A 212 -12.61 0.14 -18.54
CA ALA A 212 -12.48 1.58 -18.49
C ALA A 212 -12.64 2.27 -19.86
N LYS A 213 -13.23 1.59 -20.85
CA LYS A 213 -13.49 2.20 -22.19
C LYS A 213 -14.56 3.28 -22.18
N SER A 214 -15.60 3.12 -21.35
CA SER A 214 -16.72 4.06 -21.27
C SER A 214 -16.80 4.70 -19.89
N ARG A 215 -16.67 6.02 -19.80
CA ARG A 215 -16.59 6.79 -18.54
C ARG A 215 -17.73 6.46 -17.56
N LYS A 216 -18.98 6.50 -18.01
CA LYS A 216 -20.14 6.21 -17.16
C LYS A 216 -20.21 4.72 -16.74
N TRP A 217 -19.84 3.84 -17.66
CA TRP A 217 -19.81 2.41 -17.36
C TRP A 217 -18.71 2.07 -16.36
N THR A 218 -17.53 2.68 -16.49
CA THR A 218 -16.44 2.57 -15.52
C THR A 218 -16.87 3.04 -14.13
N GLU A 219 -17.51 4.22 -14.05
CA GLU A 219 -18.02 4.78 -12.81
C GLU A 219 -19.02 3.83 -12.13
N LEU A 220 -19.95 3.28 -12.91
CA LEU A 220 -20.97 2.35 -12.40
C LEU A 220 -20.33 1.08 -11.83
N GLN A 221 -19.44 0.43 -12.60
CA GLN A 221 -18.76 -0.79 -12.14
C GLN A 221 -18.01 -0.55 -10.82
N VAL A 222 -17.29 0.56 -10.72
CA VAL A 222 -16.54 0.91 -9.49
C VAL A 222 -17.49 1.17 -8.33
N LEU A 223 -18.57 1.95 -8.53
CA LEU A 223 -19.54 2.25 -7.47
C LEU A 223 -20.29 1.00 -6.98
N GLU A 224 -20.75 0.16 -7.88
CA GLU A 224 -21.44 -1.07 -7.51
C GLU A 224 -20.53 -2.03 -6.75
N THR A 225 -19.29 -2.22 -7.25
CA THR A 225 -18.31 -3.07 -6.57
C THR A 225 -17.94 -2.50 -5.20
N LEU A 226 -17.72 -1.20 -5.09
CA LEU A 226 -17.41 -0.54 -3.83
C LEU A 226 -18.57 -0.68 -2.82
N THR A 227 -19.79 -0.38 -3.25
CA THR A 227 -20.97 -0.48 -2.38
C THR A 227 -21.26 -1.92 -1.94
N GLN A 228 -20.99 -2.90 -2.80
CA GLN A 228 -21.09 -4.31 -2.45
C GLN A 228 -20.02 -4.72 -1.43
N GLY A 229 -18.78 -4.31 -1.63
CA GLY A 229 -17.68 -4.55 -0.67
C GLY A 229 -17.97 -3.95 0.70
N ILE A 230 -18.51 -2.72 0.73
CA ILE A 230 -18.93 -2.06 1.97
C ILE A 230 -20.07 -2.85 2.64
N GLU A 231 -21.05 -3.34 1.89
CA GLU A 231 -22.16 -4.13 2.44
C GLU A 231 -21.68 -5.42 3.13
N ILE A 232 -20.71 -6.11 2.51
CA ILE A 232 -20.07 -7.29 3.10
C ILE A 232 -19.34 -6.90 4.39
N ALA A 233 -18.59 -5.81 4.39
CA ALA A 233 -17.87 -5.33 5.58
C ALA A 233 -18.82 -4.96 6.72
N LEU A 234 -19.93 -4.27 6.42
CA LEU A 234 -20.95 -3.87 7.39
C LEU A 234 -21.70 -5.08 7.98
N SER A 235 -21.83 -6.16 7.22
CA SER A 235 -22.50 -7.40 7.72
C SER A 235 -21.63 -8.21 8.68
N ASN A 236 -20.40 -7.77 8.98
CA ASN A 236 -19.43 -8.51 9.78
C ASN A 236 -19.14 -9.95 9.29
N GLN A 237 -19.45 -10.25 8.04
CA GLN A 237 -19.08 -11.52 7.41
C GLN A 237 -17.56 -11.52 7.16
N LYS A 238 -16.79 -11.83 8.19
CA LYS A 238 -15.34 -12.04 8.03
C LYS A 238 -15.16 -13.28 7.15
N LEU A 239 -14.59 -13.09 5.98
CA LEU A 239 -14.07 -14.20 5.19
C LEU A 239 -13.07 -14.98 6.05
N ALA A 240 -13.25 -16.29 6.16
CA ALA A 240 -12.26 -17.15 6.80
C ALA A 240 -10.98 -17.13 5.95
N VAL A 241 -10.02 -16.33 6.36
CA VAL A 241 -8.74 -16.20 5.66
C VAL A 241 -7.76 -17.15 6.31
N PRO A 242 -7.11 -18.04 5.55
CA PRO A 242 -6.07 -18.92 6.09
C PRO A 242 -4.99 -18.10 6.77
N LEU A 243 -4.59 -18.50 7.98
CA LEU A 243 -3.44 -17.90 8.65
C LEU A 243 -2.21 -18.06 7.75
N LEU A 244 -1.56 -16.96 7.44
CA LEU A 244 -0.26 -17.00 6.78
C LEU A 244 0.73 -17.59 7.81
N GLN A 245 1.13 -18.83 7.61
CA GLN A 245 2.17 -19.46 8.41
C GLN A 245 3.52 -18.88 7.98
N ASN A 246 3.89 -17.74 8.54
CA ASN A 246 5.25 -17.24 8.43
C ASN A 246 6.05 -17.78 9.60
N VAL A 247 6.83 -18.79 9.33
CA VAL A 247 7.81 -19.29 10.32
C VAL A 247 9.03 -18.38 10.26
N PHE A 248 9.06 -17.39 11.16
CA PHE A 248 10.30 -16.69 11.44
C PHE A 248 11.13 -17.55 12.38
N PRO A 249 12.42 -17.81 12.08
CA PRO A 249 13.30 -18.47 13.03
C PRO A 249 13.42 -17.57 14.26
N LEU A 250 12.94 -18.07 15.38
CA LEU A 250 13.09 -17.39 16.66
C LEU A 250 14.43 -17.76 17.28
N VAL A 251 15.13 -16.78 17.83
CA VAL A 251 16.29 -17.02 18.68
C VAL A 251 15.78 -17.57 20.01
N GLN A 252 16.33 -18.71 20.45
CA GLN A 252 16.00 -19.25 21.76
C GLN A 252 16.57 -18.32 22.84
N MET A 253 15.70 -17.86 23.72
CA MET A 253 16.06 -17.05 24.88
C MET A 253 15.91 -17.91 26.15
N PRO A 254 16.77 -17.73 27.17
CA PRO A 254 16.59 -18.38 28.46
C PRO A 254 15.29 -17.86 29.11
N LEU A 255 14.65 -18.65 29.92
CA LEU A 255 13.55 -18.17 30.74
C LEU A 255 14.06 -17.09 31.71
N LEU A 256 13.24 -16.10 32.02
CA LEU A 256 13.63 -15.02 32.94
C LEU A 256 14.07 -15.56 34.33
N SER A 257 13.49 -16.66 34.76
CA SER A 257 13.88 -17.37 36.03
C SER A 257 15.27 -18.02 35.96
N GLU A 258 15.82 -18.20 34.78
CA GLU A 258 17.14 -18.82 34.57
C GLU A 258 18.25 -17.79 34.40
N VAL A 259 17.88 -16.51 34.28
CA VAL A 259 18.86 -15.42 34.15
C VAL A 259 19.48 -15.10 35.50
N PRO A 260 20.80 -15.31 35.70
CA PRO A 260 21.45 -14.99 36.96
C PRO A 260 21.47 -13.48 37.19
N LEU A 261 20.94 -13.04 38.33
CA LEU A 261 20.87 -11.63 38.74
C LEU A 261 21.92 -11.27 39.82
N ASP A 262 22.71 -12.19 40.19
CA ASP A 262 23.74 -12.12 41.27
C ASP A 262 25.15 -11.84 40.75
N LYS A 263 25.29 -11.60 39.43
CA LYS A 263 26.59 -11.26 38.85
C LYS A 263 26.94 -9.80 39.14
N GLU A 264 28.07 -9.62 39.81
CA GLU A 264 28.64 -8.30 40.06
C GLU A 264 29.99 -8.17 39.34
N ILE A 265 30.33 -6.93 38.99
CA ILE A 265 31.60 -6.53 38.39
C ILE A 265 32.20 -5.38 39.22
N GLU A 266 33.48 -5.43 39.47
CA GLU A 266 34.18 -4.35 40.16
C GLU A 266 34.11 -3.03 39.43
N THR A 267 33.94 -1.93 40.17
CA THR A 267 33.63 -0.60 39.59
C THR A 267 34.66 -0.11 38.58
N ASP A 268 35.94 -0.38 38.83
CA ASP A 268 37.01 0.10 37.93
C ASP A 268 37.11 -0.77 36.68
N GLU A 269 36.88 -2.06 36.80
CA GLU A 269 36.74 -2.98 35.66
C GLU A 269 35.53 -2.61 34.78
N TYR A 270 34.39 -2.36 35.41
CA TYR A 270 33.18 -1.87 34.72
C TYR A 270 33.46 -0.59 33.93
N ARG A 271 34.10 0.40 34.49
CA ARG A 271 34.42 1.68 33.82
C ARG A 271 35.33 1.45 32.64
N LYS A 272 36.32 0.59 32.75
CA LYS A 272 37.26 0.26 31.69
C LYS A 272 36.53 -0.44 30.53
N GLU A 273 35.80 -1.49 30.82
CA GLU A 273 35.04 -2.22 29.80
C GLU A 273 33.98 -1.36 29.12
N LEU A 274 33.22 -0.55 29.89
CA LEU A 274 32.24 0.37 29.33
C LEU A 274 32.87 1.31 28.31
N LYS A 275 34.03 1.87 28.64
CA LYS A 275 34.74 2.80 27.74
C LYS A 275 35.22 2.10 26.46
N GLU A 276 35.75 0.88 26.58
CA GLU A 276 36.17 0.09 25.43
C GLU A 276 34.99 -0.27 24.52
N LEU A 277 33.86 -0.68 25.10
CA LEU A 277 32.65 -0.98 24.35
C LEU A 277 32.05 0.27 23.69
N GLN A 278 32.06 1.42 24.35
CA GLN A 278 31.61 2.68 23.77
C GLN A 278 32.48 3.11 22.58
N ASN A 279 33.81 2.98 22.68
CA ASN A 279 34.72 3.27 21.56
C ASN A 279 34.41 2.35 20.37
N ARG A 280 34.28 1.06 20.61
CA ARG A 280 33.92 0.07 19.58
C ARG A 280 32.55 0.38 18.94
N LEU A 281 31.58 0.80 19.75
CA LEU A 281 30.24 1.17 19.27
C LEU A 281 30.32 2.39 18.34
N GLY A 282 31.12 3.41 18.67
CA GLY A 282 31.36 4.57 17.82
C GLY A 282 31.98 4.19 16.46
N GLU A 283 32.95 3.26 16.46
CA GLU A 283 33.52 2.74 15.20
C GLU A 283 32.49 1.99 14.35
N LEU A 284 31.67 1.15 15.01
CA LEU A 284 30.58 0.43 14.32
C LEU A 284 29.53 1.36 13.80
N HIS A 285 29.16 2.41 14.54
CA HIS A 285 28.20 3.44 14.10
C HIS A 285 28.67 4.09 12.80
N ASN A 286 29.93 4.52 12.72
CA ASN A 286 30.53 5.04 11.51
C ASN A 286 30.41 4.08 10.31
N ARG A 287 30.61 2.79 10.54
CA ARG A 287 30.46 1.77 9.49
C ARG A 287 29.01 1.60 9.05
N LEU A 288 28.07 1.58 10.00
CA LEU A 288 26.63 1.50 9.74
C LEU A 288 26.17 2.72 8.93
N TYR A 289 26.57 3.92 9.33
CA TYR A 289 26.24 5.16 8.61
C TYR A 289 26.72 5.13 7.15
N ARG A 290 27.99 4.78 6.91
CA ARG A 290 28.54 4.69 5.56
C ARG A 290 27.87 3.61 4.71
N LYS A 291 27.45 2.50 5.31
CA LYS A 291 26.75 1.40 4.64
C LYS A 291 25.25 1.62 4.56
N LYS A 292 24.72 2.71 5.11
CA LYS A 292 23.29 3.02 5.19
C LYS A 292 22.46 1.88 5.80
N VAL A 293 22.97 1.23 6.84
CA VAL A 293 22.28 0.17 7.56
C VAL A 293 21.48 0.78 8.71
N PRO A 294 20.13 0.76 8.67
CA PRO A 294 19.31 1.23 9.77
C PRO A 294 19.36 0.24 10.93
N VAL A 295 19.42 0.75 12.17
CA VAL A 295 19.39 -0.05 13.39
C VAL A 295 18.28 0.44 14.31
N ILE A 296 17.47 -0.48 14.81
CA ILE A 296 16.45 -0.23 15.82
C ILE A 296 16.83 -1.02 17.06
N ILE A 297 16.95 -0.34 18.20
CA ILE A 297 17.20 -0.98 19.50
C ILE A 297 15.98 -0.74 20.39
N ALA A 298 15.26 -1.82 20.73
CA ALA A 298 14.12 -1.78 21.64
C ALA A 298 14.59 -2.15 23.05
N TYR A 299 14.21 -1.36 24.05
CA TYR A 299 14.47 -1.61 25.47
C TYR A 299 13.16 -1.96 26.16
N GLU A 300 13.06 -3.20 26.56
CA GLU A 300 11.93 -3.73 27.33
C GLU A 300 12.38 -4.12 28.75
N GLY A 301 11.50 -4.12 29.69
CA GLY A 301 11.79 -4.53 31.07
C GLY A 301 10.89 -3.86 32.09
N TRP A 302 11.02 -4.32 33.34
CA TRP A 302 10.28 -3.82 34.48
C TRP A 302 10.44 -2.31 34.67
N ASP A 303 9.49 -1.71 35.39
CA ASP A 303 9.64 -0.33 35.80
C ASP A 303 10.85 -0.18 36.75
N ALA A 304 11.54 0.96 36.67
CA ALA A 304 12.78 1.21 37.38
C ALA A 304 13.98 0.26 37.08
N ALA A 305 13.88 -0.61 36.06
CA ALA A 305 14.98 -1.54 35.71
C ALA A 305 16.21 -0.88 35.07
N GLY A 306 16.30 0.43 35.07
CA GLY A 306 17.48 1.16 34.55
C GLY A 306 17.51 1.33 33.02
N LYS A 307 16.40 1.14 32.31
CA LYS A 307 16.29 1.33 30.84
C LYS A 307 16.87 2.65 30.38
N GLY A 308 16.45 3.77 30.97
CA GLY A 308 16.92 5.12 30.62
C GLY A 308 18.41 5.34 30.84
N GLY A 309 18.98 4.77 31.90
CA GLY A 309 20.41 4.80 32.18
C GLY A 309 21.23 4.06 31.10
N ASN A 310 20.75 2.88 30.69
CA ASN A 310 21.40 2.10 29.63
C ASN A 310 21.30 2.79 28.25
N ILE A 311 20.13 3.36 27.90
CA ILE A 311 19.97 4.15 26.69
C ILE A 311 20.98 5.32 26.65
N LYS A 312 21.16 6.06 27.77
CA LYS A 312 22.14 7.13 27.84
C LYS A 312 23.58 6.67 27.61
N ARG A 313 23.95 5.49 28.14
CA ARG A 313 25.30 4.93 27.94
C ARG A 313 25.58 4.57 26.47
N ILE A 314 24.57 4.03 25.79
CA ILE A 314 24.69 3.73 24.35
C ILE A 314 24.65 5.02 23.53
N ALA A 315 23.69 5.91 23.77
CA ALA A 315 23.52 7.16 23.03
C ALA A 315 24.78 8.06 23.16
N GLY A 316 25.45 8.05 24.32
CA GLY A 316 26.69 8.82 24.52
C GLY A 316 27.89 8.34 23.70
N ALA A 317 27.80 7.18 23.03
CA ALA A 317 28.81 6.66 22.12
C ALA A 317 28.42 6.79 20.64
N LEU A 318 27.26 7.37 20.36
CA LEU A 318 26.72 7.58 19.02
C LEU A 318 26.74 9.10 18.71
N ASP A 319 26.99 9.42 17.42
CA ASP A 319 26.93 10.80 16.92
C ASP A 319 25.48 11.19 16.53
#